data_9f751babda7a23de19a5564232636155
#
_entry.id   9f751babda7a23de19a5564232636155
#
_cell.length_a   1.000
_cell.length_b   1.000
_cell.length_c   1.000
_cell.angle_alpha   90.00
_cell.angle_beta   90.00
_cell.angle_gamma   90.00
#
_symmetry.space_group_name_H-M   'P 1'
#
loop_
_entity.id
_entity.type
_entity.pdbx_description
1 polymer ?
#
loop_
_entity_poly.entity_id
_entity_poly.type
_entity_poly.pdbx_seq_one_letter_code
_entity_poly.pdbx_strand_id
1 'polypeptide(L)'
;ELAKRLSQHPKVSRVRYPGLPTDPQHQKAKSFMRGFGAVLAFEVKGSGEETEKVCAAAKLITNATSLGGVESLWERRRRWPIESEVVPENLIRFSVGLENVDDLWDDIQQALEVL
;
A
#
# COMPACT_ATOMS: atom_id res chain seq x y z
N GLU A 1 -1.94 -10.43 6.20
CA GLU A 1 -0.87 -10.15 7.15
C GLU A 1 -0.31 -8.73 6.95
N LEU A 2 0.23 -8.36 5.79
CA LEU A 2 0.84 -7.04 5.54
C LEU A 2 -0.12 -5.87 5.83
N ALA A 3 -1.38 -5.95 5.41
CA ALA A 3 -2.39 -4.94 5.70
C ALA A 3 -2.57 -4.71 7.21
N LYS A 4 -2.54 -5.79 8.00
CA LYS A 4 -2.61 -5.71 9.46
C LYS A 4 -1.37 -5.01 10.05
N ARG A 5 -0.17 -5.40 9.63
CA ARG A 5 1.07 -4.78 10.10
C ARG A 5 1.10 -3.28 9.74
N LEU A 6 0.74 -2.94 8.50
CA LEU A 6 0.64 -1.54 8.05
C LEU A 6 -0.37 -0.74 8.89
N SER A 7 -1.54 -1.32 9.22
CA SER A 7 -2.55 -0.62 10.03
C SER A 7 -2.11 -0.30 11.46
N GLN A 8 -1.07 -0.95 11.93
CA GLN A 8 -0.48 -0.75 13.27
C GLN A 8 0.81 0.09 13.23
N HIS A 9 1.29 0.44 12.04
CA HIS A 9 2.55 1.16 11.89
C HIS A 9 2.40 2.66 12.19
N PRO A 10 3.27 3.27 13.03
CA PRO A 10 3.12 4.66 13.47
C PRO A 10 3.20 5.70 12.33
N LYS A 11 3.90 5.39 11.24
CA LYS A 11 4.03 6.26 10.06
C LYS A 11 2.95 6.06 8.99
N VAL A 12 1.99 5.17 9.22
CA VAL A 12 0.83 4.93 8.36
C VAL A 12 -0.40 5.57 9.00
N SER A 13 -1.14 6.37 8.23
CA SER A 13 -2.35 7.03 8.71
C SER A 13 -3.62 6.24 8.43
N ARG A 14 -3.63 5.47 7.35
CA ARG A 14 -4.79 4.68 6.93
C ARG A 14 -4.39 3.53 6.03
N VAL A 15 -5.06 2.40 6.18
CA VAL A 15 -4.98 1.26 5.24
C VAL A 15 -6.37 1.03 4.63
N ARG A 16 -6.40 0.85 3.31
CA ARG A 16 -7.60 0.54 2.53
C ARG A 16 -7.48 -0.87 1.99
N TYR A 17 -8.08 -1.80 2.69
CA TYR A 17 -8.09 -3.21 2.31
C TYR A 17 -9.31 -3.92 2.88
N PRO A 18 -10.23 -4.40 2.04
CA PRO A 18 -11.49 -4.99 2.52
C PRO A 18 -11.31 -6.26 3.33
N GLY A 19 -10.12 -6.86 3.32
CA GLY A 19 -9.77 -7.99 4.18
C GLY A 19 -9.50 -7.63 5.64
N LEU A 20 -9.36 -6.34 5.97
CA LEU A 20 -9.27 -5.88 7.37
C LEU A 20 -10.68 -5.78 7.96
N PRO A 21 -10.94 -6.39 9.15
CA PRO A 21 -12.23 -6.25 9.82
C PRO A 21 -12.65 -4.80 10.13
N THR A 22 -11.66 -3.91 10.25
CA THR A 22 -11.86 -2.48 10.50
C THR A 22 -12.14 -1.65 9.24
N ASP A 23 -11.99 -2.25 8.05
CA ASP A 23 -12.30 -1.54 6.79
C ASP A 23 -13.83 -1.35 6.67
N PRO A 24 -14.31 -0.14 6.34
CA PRO A 24 -15.74 0.13 6.20
C PRO A 24 -16.48 -0.76 5.19
N GLN A 25 -15.76 -1.30 4.21
CA GLN A 25 -16.32 -2.17 3.17
C GLN A 25 -16.17 -3.67 3.47
N HIS A 26 -15.59 -4.03 4.62
CA HIS A 26 -15.30 -5.43 4.94
C HIS A 26 -16.53 -6.34 4.84
N GLN A 27 -17.64 -5.98 5.50
CA GLN A 27 -18.85 -6.80 5.52
C GLN A 27 -19.48 -6.93 4.13
N LYS A 28 -19.50 -5.84 3.37
CA LYS A 28 -19.98 -5.85 1.99
C LYS A 28 -19.12 -6.75 1.10
N ALA A 29 -17.80 -6.58 1.15
CA ALA A 29 -16.88 -7.41 0.39
C ALA A 29 -17.01 -8.90 0.74
N LYS A 30 -17.09 -9.23 2.03
CA LYS A 30 -17.26 -10.59 2.53
C LYS A 30 -18.53 -11.27 1.99
N SER A 31 -19.58 -10.51 1.68
CA SER A 31 -20.84 -11.06 1.19
C SER A 31 -20.76 -11.62 -0.23
N PHE A 32 -19.79 -11.22 -1.05
CA PHE A 32 -19.65 -11.65 -2.44
C PHE A 32 -18.24 -12.09 -2.86
N MET A 33 -17.22 -11.78 -2.07
CA MET A 33 -15.82 -12.16 -2.36
C MET A 33 -15.44 -13.45 -1.61
N ARG A 34 -14.82 -14.40 -2.30
CA ARG A 34 -14.25 -15.61 -1.68
C ARG A 34 -12.94 -15.33 -0.96
N GLY A 35 -12.21 -14.31 -1.39
CA GLY A 35 -10.99 -13.79 -0.80
C GLY A 35 -10.86 -12.32 -1.17
N PHE A 36 -10.01 -11.57 -0.48
CA PHE A 36 -9.96 -10.12 -0.59
C PHE A 36 -8.88 -9.62 -1.56
N GLY A 37 -8.18 -10.53 -2.24
CA GLY A 37 -7.17 -10.21 -3.24
C GLY A 37 -5.83 -9.76 -2.65
N ALA A 38 -4.89 -9.47 -3.56
CA ALA A 38 -3.51 -9.14 -3.24
C ALA A 38 -3.16 -7.66 -3.46
N VAL A 39 -4.15 -6.82 -3.74
CA VAL A 39 -3.95 -5.37 -3.91
C VAL A 39 -4.55 -4.63 -2.73
N LEU A 40 -3.75 -3.78 -2.11
CA LEU A 40 -4.18 -2.89 -1.04
C LEU A 40 -3.68 -1.47 -1.33
N ALA A 41 -4.22 -0.49 -0.62
CA ALA A 41 -3.67 0.86 -0.62
C ALA A 41 -3.52 1.36 0.81
N PHE A 42 -2.54 2.23 1.03
CA PHE A 42 -2.33 2.86 2.32
C PHE A 42 -1.83 4.29 2.18
N GLU A 43 -2.11 5.09 3.17
CA GLU A 43 -1.68 6.48 3.26
C GLU A 43 -0.58 6.60 4.31
N VAL A 44 0.54 7.19 3.94
CA VAL A 44 1.63 7.47 4.89
C VAL A 44 1.42 8.82 5.57
N LYS A 45 2.04 9.02 6.73
CA LYS A 45 2.03 10.33 7.43
C LYS A 45 3.13 11.22 6.85
N GLY A 46 2.90 11.75 5.64
CA GLY A 46 3.85 12.58 4.93
C GLY A 46 3.21 13.30 3.75
N SER A 47 3.96 14.19 3.13
CA SER A 47 3.57 14.86 1.89
C SER A 47 3.62 13.92 0.69
N GLY A 48 3.13 14.37 -0.47
CA GLY A 48 3.28 13.63 -1.73
C GLY A 48 4.74 13.41 -2.12
N GLU A 49 5.61 14.40 -1.89
CA GLU A 49 7.05 14.27 -2.14
C GLU A 49 7.71 13.23 -1.23
N GLU A 50 7.39 13.25 0.05
CA GLU A 50 7.88 12.25 1.01
C GLU A 50 7.38 10.85 0.67
N THR A 51 6.12 10.74 0.22
CA THR A 51 5.55 9.47 -0.24
C THR A 51 6.28 8.91 -1.46
N GLU A 52 6.69 9.78 -2.39
CA GLU A 52 7.51 9.36 -3.54
C GLU A 52 8.87 8.84 -3.10
N LYS A 53 9.49 9.49 -2.10
CA LYS A 53 10.75 9.02 -1.51
C LYS A 53 10.60 7.65 -0.84
N VAL A 54 9.49 7.39 -0.16
CA VAL A 54 9.17 6.05 0.38
C VAL A 54 9.12 5.02 -0.74
N CYS A 55 8.38 5.33 -1.82
CA CYS A 55 8.28 4.40 -2.95
C CYS A 55 9.64 4.11 -3.60
N ALA A 56 10.49 5.11 -3.70
CA ALA A 56 11.84 4.99 -4.28
C ALA A 56 12.85 4.29 -3.36
N ALA A 57 12.61 4.27 -2.05
CA ALA A 57 13.53 3.69 -1.06
C ALA A 57 13.43 2.17 -0.93
N ALA A 58 12.37 1.55 -1.46
CA ALA A 58 12.23 0.10 -1.45
C ALA A 58 13.33 -0.59 -2.26
N LYS A 59 13.75 -1.75 -1.81
CA LYS A 59 14.83 -2.54 -2.42
C LYS A 59 14.33 -3.84 -3.04
N LEU A 60 13.28 -4.43 -2.46
CA LEU A 60 12.64 -5.64 -2.93
C LEU A 60 11.37 -5.30 -3.73
N ILE A 61 10.54 -4.38 -3.20
CA ILE A 61 9.32 -3.94 -3.85
C ILE A 61 9.66 -2.95 -4.97
N THR A 62 9.25 -3.25 -6.20
CA THR A 62 9.53 -2.41 -7.35
C THR A 62 8.57 -1.21 -7.40
N ASN A 63 9.13 0.00 -7.51
CA ASN A 63 8.33 1.21 -7.75
C ASN A 63 7.95 1.28 -9.23
N ALA A 64 6.75 0.82 -9.56
CA ALA A 64 6.26 0.73 -10.92
C ALA A 64 4.73 0.69 -11.00
N THR A 65 4.20 1.01 -12.17
CA THR A 65 2.80 0.75 -12.54
C THR A 65 2.55 -0.73 -12.76
N SER A 66 1.30 -1.14 -13.00
CA SER A 66 0.87 -2.53 -13.09
C SER A 66 0.44 -3.11 -11.75
N LEU A 67 -0.16 -4.26 -11.78
CA LEU A 67 -0.63 -4.97 -10.59
C LEU A 67 -0.95 -6.44 -10.91
N GLY A 68 -1.05 -7.26 -9.87
CA GLY A 68 -1.52 -8.63 -9.97
C GLY A 68 -0.50 -9.63 -10.52
N GLY A 69 0.76 -9.21 -10.70
CA GLY A 69 1.85 -10.08 -11.10
C GLY A 69 2.45 -10.86 -9.93
N VAL A 70 3.49 -11.65 -10.22
CA VAL A 70 4.21 -12.47 -9.23
C VAL A 70 5.18 -11.65 -8.38
N GLU A 71 5.66 -10.52 -8.90
CA GLU A 71 6.48 -9.56 -8.17
C GLU A 71 5.63 -8.55 -7.41
N SER A 72 6.12 -8.11 -6.26
CA SER A 72 5.52 -7.01 -5.50
C SER A 72 5.85 -5.68 -6.13
N LEU A 73 4.80 -4.90 -6.40
CA LEU A 73 4.88 -3.56 -6.99
C LEU A 73 4.13 -2.56 -6.15
N TRP A 74 4.68 -1.37 -6.01
CA TRP A 74 3.93 -0.26 -5.44
C TRP A 74 4.19 1.05 -6.19
N GLU A 75 3.28 2.00 -6.04
CA GLU A 75 3.42 3.34 -6.59
C GLU A 75 2.57 4.35 -5.81
N ARG A 76 3.03 5.59 -5.73
CA ARG A 76 2.20 6.70 -5.31
C ARG A 76 1.17 7.01 -6.40
N ARG A 77 -0.13 7.10 -6.05
CA ARG A 77 -1.20 7.17 -7.06
C ARG A 77 -1.47 8.56 -7.60
N ARG A 78 -1.32 9.59 -6.82
CA ARG A 78 -1.52 10.97 -7.29
C ARG A 78 -0.17 11.58 -7.71
N ARG A 79 0.29 11.24 -8.93
CA ARG A 79 1.60 11.66 -9.45
C ARG A 79 1.54 12.85 -10.41
N TRP A 80 0.43 12.99 -11.13
CA TRP A 80 0.28 13.97 -12.19
C TRP A 80 -0.75 15.03 -11.82
N PRO A 81 -0.57 16.31 -12.23
CA PRO A 81 -1.53 17.39 -11.92
C PRO A 81 -2.95 17.14 -12.44
N ILE A 82 -3.10 16.29 -13.48
CA ILE A 82 -4.40 15.94 -14.05
C ILE A 82 -5.14 14.87 -13.25
N GLU A 83 -4.47 14.19 -12.32
CA GLU A 83 -5.11 13.16 -11.50
C GLU A 83 -6.08 13.79 -10.50
N SER A 84 -7.15 13.06 -10.22
CA SER A 84 -8.24 13.53 -9.36
C SER A 84 -7.77 13.91 -7.97
N GLU A 85 -8.18 15.09 -7.50
CA GLU A 85 -7.91 15.55 -6.13
C GLU A 85 -8.55 14.71 -5.04
N VAL A 86 -9.51 13.83 -5.39
CA VAL A 86 -10.09 12.87 -4.43
C VAL A 86 -9.12 11.76 -4.06
N VAL A 87 -8.06 11.56 -4.85
CA VAL A 87 -6.97 10.64 -4.50
C VAL A 87 -5.98 11.37 -3.59
N PRO A 88 -5.80 10.93 -2.34
CA PRO A 88 -4.81 11.54 -1.45
C PRO A 88 -3.41 11.52 -2.06
N GLU A 89 -2.66 12.61 -1.91
CA GLU A 89 -1.31 12.71 -2.46
C GLU A 89 -0.30 11.78 -1.79
N ASN A 90 -0.61 11.33 -0.57
CA ASN A 90 0.19 10.40 0.23
C ASN A 90 -0.30 8.95 0.13
N LEU A 91 -1.09 8.62 -0.89
CA LEU A 91 -1.61 7.27 -1.12
C LEU A 91 -0.64 6.44 -1.94
N ILE A 92 -0.26 5.28 -1.41
CA ILE A 92 0.48 4.23 -2.11
C ILE A 92 -0.48 3.09 -2.44
N ARG A 93 -0.54 2.66 -3.69
CA ARG A 93 -1.16 1.40 -4.09
C ARG A 93 -0.09 0.32 -4.07
N PHE A 94 -0.34 -0.78 -3.39
CA PHE A 94 0.57 -1.90 -3.24
C PHE A 94 -0.05 -3.18 -3.79
N SER A 95 0.55 -3.74 -4.82
CA SER A 95 0.25 -5.06 -5.37
C SER A 95 1.24 -6.06 -4.82
N VAL A 96 0.77 -6.96 -3.95
CA VAL A 96 1.59 -7.94 -3.25
C VAL A 96 1.82 -9.15 -4.15
N GLY A 97 3.08 -9.54 -4.33
CA GLY A 97 3.51 -10.71 -5.08
C GLY A 97 3.72 -11.95 -4.22
N LEU A 98 4.62 -12.82 -4.65
CA LEU A 98 4.87 -14.14 -4.05
C LEU A 98 6.07 -14.16 -3.10
N GLU A 99 6.73 -13.05 -2.89
CA GLU A 99 7.91 -12.94 -2.03
C GLU A 99 7.54 -13.28 -0.56
N ASN A 100 8.53 -13.65 0.22
CA ASN A 100 8.32 -13.94 1.64
C ASN A 100 7.73 -12.71 2.36
N VAL A 101 6.73 -12.92 3.19
CA VAL A 101 6.00 -11.84 3.87
C VAL A 101 6.88 -11.04 4.84
N ASP A 102 7.85 -11.68 5.47
CA ASP A 102 8.75 -11.00 6.41
C ASP A 102 9.79 -10.17 5.65
N ASP A 103 10.32 -10.67 4.53
CA ASP A 103 11.22 -9.91 3.65
C ASP A 103 10.52 -8.66 3.08
N LEU A 104 9.25 -8.79 2.66
CA LEU A 104 8.44 -7.65 2.23
C LEU A 104 8.21 -6.66 3.37
N TRP A 105 7.98 -7.16 4.57
CA TRP A 105 7.77 -6.29 5.73
C TRP A 105 9.03 -5.52 6.11
N ASP A 106 10.18 -6.16 6.09
CA ASP A 106 11.46 -5.53 6.36
C ASP A 106 11.77 -4.44 5.32
N ASP A 107 11.46 -4.70 4.04
CA ASP A 107 11.60 -3.71 2.98
C ASP A 107 10.66 -2.50 3.17
N ILE A 108 9.41 -2.75 3.55
CA ILE A 108 8.45 -1.69 3.87
C ILE A 108 8.93 -0.84 5.06
N GLN A 109 9.39 -1.49 6.14
CA GLN A 109 9.87 -0.78 7.32
C GLN A 109 11.04 0.13 7.00
N GLN A 110 12.07 -0.39 6.31
CA GLN A 110 13.23 0.43 5.93
C GLN A 110 12.86 1.56 4.95
N ALA A 111 11.91 1.33 4.03
CA ALA A 111 11.45 2.38 3.13
C ALA A 111 10.70 3.49 3.88
N LEU A 112 9.93 3.15 4.90
CA LEU A 112 9.22 4.13 5.74
C LEU A 112 10.16 4.94 6.64
N GLU A 113 11.43 4.55 6.79
CA GLU A 113 12.39 5.32 7.60
C GLU A 113 12.70 6.70 7.02
N VAL A 114 12.44 6.93 5.72
CA VAL A 114 12.64 8.24 5.09
C VAL A 114 11.65 9.32 5.56
N LEU A 115 10.58 8.93 6.24
CA LEU A 115 9.65 9.81 6.94
C LEU A 115 10.20 10.11 8.36
#